data_faeb7320ff0caab7c734e025acc79160
#
_entry.id   faeb7320ff0caab7c734e025acc79160
#
_cell.length_a   1.000
_cell.length_b   1.000
_cell.length_c   1.000
_cell.angle_alpha   90.00
_cell.angle_beta   90.00
_cell.angle_gamma   90.00
#
_symmetry.space_group_name_H-M   'P 1'
#
loop_
_entity.id
_entity.type
_entity.pdbx_description
1 polymer ?
#
loop_
_entity_poly.entity_id
_entity_poly.type
_entity_poly.pdbx_seq_one_letter_code
_entity_poly.pdbx_strand_id
1 'polypeptide(L)'
;DELDYLAKRLDSSDINEAAKFQAMTVKWGLFEMTDLINLTFWCQQATIITDFSDLEDIGRRHYMPLNGGSCSTEELERLDARKAALDLILNSESTCVTPCGVVYDNDMKLEHHYDGQHFPCYLCQPAMLVVGIFPKNAPEGSSETTWLTLTCSEQ
;
A
#
# COMPACT_ATOMS: atom_id res chain seq x y z
N ASP A 1 17.98 10.66 3.64
CA ASP A 1 17.27 11.91 3.68
C ASP A 1 15.77 11.67 3.47
N GLU A 2 14.93 12.24 4.34
CA GLU A 2 13.46 12.02 4.36
C GLU A 2 12.80 12.42 3.04
N LEU A 3 13.20 13.55 2.46
CA LEU A 3 12.64 14.01 1.19
C LEU A 3 12.96 13.04 0.04
N ASP A 4 14.17 12.52 -0.02
CA ASP A 4 14.59 11.54 -1.02
C ASP A 4 13.83 10.22 -0.85
N TYR A 5 13.61 9.80 0.40
CA TYR A 5 12.81 8.62 0.70
C TYR A 5 11.36 8.80 0.26
N LEU A 6 10.72 9.93 0.64
CA LEU A 6 9.35 10.23 0.26
C LEU A 6 9.19 10.32 -1.27
N ALA A 7 10.13 11.00 -1.95
CA ALA A 7 10.10 11.12 -3.41
C ALA A 7 10.14 9.74 -4.08
N LYS A 8 11.04 8.84 -3.66
CA LYS A 8 11.13 7.48 -4.19
C LYS A 8 9.85 6.67 -3.94
N ARG A 9 9.22 6.86 -2.77
CA ARG A 9 7.95 6.20 -2.46
C ARG A 9 6.84 6.67 -3.38
N LEU A 10 6.72 7.98 -3.61
CA LEU A 10 5.70 8.56 -4.48
C LEU A 10 5.96 8.25 -5.96
N ASP A 11 7.21 8.20 -6.39
CA ASP A 11 7.58 7.80 -7.76
C ASP A 11 7.17 6.34 -8.08
N SER A 12 7.15 5.48 -7.07
CA SER A 12 6.70 4.09 -7.23
C SER A 12 5.19 3.91 -7.18
N SER A 13 4.43 4.97 -6.87
CA SER A 13 2.98 4.93 -6.71
C SER A 13 2.27 5.11 -8.04
N ASP A 14 1.15 4.42 -8.21
CA ASP A 14 0.26 4.67 -9.33
C ASP A 14 -0.59 5.94 -9.11
N ILE A 15 -1.34 6.35 -10.13
CA ILE A 15 -2.17 7.57 -10.09
C ILE A 15 -3.24 7.51 -8.99
N ASN A 16 -3.77 6.32 -8.68
CA ASN A 16 -4.79 6.14 -7.65
C ASN A 16 -4.18 6.24 -6.26
N GLU A 17 -3.00 5.67 -6.06
CA GLU A 17 -2.24 5.79 -4.81
C GLU A 17 -1.82 7.23 -4.55
N ALA A 18 -1.33 7.93 -5.57
CA ALA A 18 -1.00 9.35 -5.49
C ALA A 18 -2.24 10.20 -5.14
N ALA A 19 -3.40 9.90 -5.73
CA ALA A 19 -4.66 10.59 -5.42
C ALA A 19 -5.12 10.34 -3.99
N LYS A 20 -5.00 9.11 -3.48
CA LYS A 20 -5.29 8.78 -2.07
C LYS A 20 -4.36 9.54 -1.13
N PHE A 21 -3.05 9.52 -1.41
CA PHE A 21 -2.06 10.25 -0.62
C PHE A 21 -2.38 11.74 -0.56
N GLN A 22 -2.64 12.38 -1.70
CA GLN A 22 -2.97 13.80 -1.77
C GLN A 22 -4.27 14.12 -1.01
N ALA A 23 -5.31 13.30 -1.20
CA ALA A 23 -6.58 13.47 -0.52
C ALA A 23 -6.44 13.41 1.01
N MET A 24 -5.70 12.42 1.51
CA MET A 24 -5.51 12.22 2.94
C MET A 24 -4.59 13.26 3.57
N THR A 25 -3.57 13.73 2.84
CA THR A 25 -2.71 14.85 3.28
C THR A 25 -3.56 16.09 3.57
N VAL A 26 -4.44 16.45 2.65
CA VAL A 26 -5.32 17.62 2.79
C VAL A 26 -6.34 17.42 3.91
N LYS A 27 -6.97 16.26 3.94
CA LYS A 27 -8.03 15.92 4.90
C LYS A 27 -7.54 16.00 6.35
N TRP A 28 -6.36 15.49 6.62
CA TRP A 28 -5.80 15.43 7.98
C TRP A 28 -4.88 16.59 8.31
N GLY A 29 -4.58 17.46 7.36
CA GLY A 29 -3.69 18.58 7.56
C GLY A 29 -2.26 18.15 7.90
N LEU A 30 -1.77 17.08 7.27
CA LEU A 30 -0.45 16.53 7.51
C LEU A 30 0.59 17.30 6.69
N PHE A 31 1.54 17.94 7.36
CA PHE A 31 2.57 18.76 6.71
C PHE A 31 3.98 18.44 7.21
N GLU A 32 4.13 17.67 8.27
CA GLU A 32 5.42 17.22 8.76
C GLU A 32 5.93 16.04 7.94
N MET A 33 7.24 15.98 7.70
CA MET A 33 7.85 14.97 6.85
C MET A 33 7.62 13.54 7.41
N THR A 34 7.69 13.40 8.72
CA THR A 34 7.40 12.14 9.41
C THR A 34 5.98 11.64 9.13
N ASP A 35 4.99 12.54 9.17
CA ASP A 35 3.59 12.21 8.90
C ASP A 35 3.38 11.85 7.43
N LEU A 36 3.99 12.60 6.51
CA LEU A 36 3.90 12.34 5.08
C LEU A 36 4.52 10.97 4.71
N ILE A 37 5.65 10.62 5.31
CA ILE A 37 6.26 9.30 5.10
C ILE A 37 5.33 8.21 5.63
N ASN A 38 4.80 8.35 6.85
CA ASN A 38 3.84 7.39 7.40
C ASN A 38 2.57 7.27 6.56
N LEU A 39 2.07 8.39 6.03
CA LEU A 39 0.89 8.42 5.18
C LEU A 39 1.04 7.56 3.91
N THR A 40 2.25 7.42 3.35
CA THR A 40 2.48 6.54 2.19
C THR A 40 2.16 5.06 2.48
N PHE A 41 2.16 4.66 3.74
CA PHE A 41 1.76 3.31 4.17
C PHE A 41 0.26 3.27 4.52
N TRP A 42 -0.24 4.29 5.21
CA TRP A 42 -1.65 4.34 5.64
C TRP A 42 -2.62 4.45 4.46
N CYS A 43 -2.29 5.27 3.45
CA CYS A 43 -3.17 5.50 2.31
C CYS A 43 -3.46 4.23 1.49
N GLN A 44 -2.70 3.15 1.67
CA GLN A 44 -3.00 1.84 1.09
C GLN A 44 -4.30 1.24 1.63
N GLN A 45 -4.71 1.60 2.86
CA GLN A 45 -5.97 1.19 3.46
C GLN A 45 -7.17 1.95 2.90
N ALA A 46 -6.96 3.09 2.23
CA ALA A 46 -8.02 3.89 1.62
C ALA A 46 -8.53 3.26 0.32
N THR A 47 -9.82 3.46 0.04
CA THR A 47 -10.44 3.07 -1.23
C THR A 47 -10.67 4.29 -2.10
N ILE A 48 -10.30 4.22 -3.38
CA ILE A 48 -10.66 5.24 -4.37
C ILE A 48 -11.69 4.67 -5.36
N ILE A 49 -12.76 5.41 -5.60
CA ILE A 49 -13.76 5.10 -6.60
C ILE A 49 -13.65 6.13 -7.72
N THR A 50 -13.26 5.67 -8.89
CA THR A 50 -13.11 6.49 -10.12
C THR A 50 -14.32 6.40 -11.03
N ASP A 51 -15.07 5.31 -10.95
CA ASP A 51 -16.28 5.04 -11.72
C ASP A 51 -17.33 4.36 -10.84
N PHE A 52 -18.53 4.90 -10.80
CA PHE A 52 -19.66 4.38 -10.01
C PHE A 52 -20.61 3.48 -10.81
N SER A 53 -20.28 3.18 -12.06
CA SER A 53 -21.14 2.37 -12.93
C SER A 53 -21.17 0.88 -12.56
N ASP A 54 -20.08 0.35 -11.98
CA ASP A 54 -19.93 -1.06 -11.61
C ASP A 54 -19.77 -1.22 -10.08
N LEU A 55 -20.90 -1.42 -9.40
CA LEU A 55 -20.92 -1.61 -7.95
C LEU A 55 -20.23 -2.91 -7.51
N GLU A 56 -20.21 -3.94 -8.35
CA GLU A 56 -19.55 -5.19 -7.99
C GLU A 56 -18.02 -5.04 -8.01
N ASP A 57 -17.47 -4.34 -9.00
CA ASP A 57 -16.05 -4.03 -9.06
C ASP A 57 -15.64 -3.14 -7.87
N ILE A 58 -16.44 -2.13 -7.56
CA ILE A 58 -16.22 -1.27 -6.39
C ILE A 58 -16.14 -2.09 -5.11
N GLY A 59 -17.11 -2.99 -4.89
CA GLY A 59 -17.16 -3.79 -3.68
C GLY A 59 -15.98 -4.75 -3.54
N ARG A 60 -15.53 -5.37 -4.64
CA ARG A 60 -14.32 -6.21 -4.64
C ARG A 60 -13.06 -5.41 -4.34
N ARG A 61 -12.89 -4.26 -4.98
CA ARG A 61 -11.73 -3.36 -4.74
C ARG A 61 -11.72 -2.81 -3.31
N HIS A 62 -12.87 -2.50 -2.75
CA HIS A 62 -12.98 -2.04 -1.36
C HIS A 62 -12.63 -3.14 -0.36
N TYR A 63 -13.02 -4.39 -0.65
CA TYR A 63 -12.74 -5.53 0.23
C TYR A 63 -11.24 -5.79 0.41
N MET A 64 -10.44 -5.58 -0.63
CA MET A 64 -8.99 -5.82 -0.61
C MET A 64 -8.25 -4.98 0.45
N PRO A 65 -8.38 -3.63 0.47
CA PRO A 65 -7.72 -2.81 1.49
C PRO A 65 -8.12 -3.15 2.93
N LEU A 66 -9.39 -3.52 3.14
CA LEU A 66 -9.88 -3.90 4.47
C LEU A 66 -9.26 -5.20 4.99
N ASN A 67 -8.78 -6.06 4.09
CA ASN A 67 -8.18 -7.36 4.42
C ASN A 67 -6.66 -7.37 4.19
N GLY A 68 -5.99 -6.25 4.38
CA GLY A 68 -4.53 -6.16 4.27
C GLY A 68 -3.97 -6.29 2.86
N GLY A 69 -4.80 -5.99 1.84
CA GLY A 69 -4.39 -5.97 0.43
C GLY A 69 -4.41 -7.34 -0.26
N SER A 70 -4.82 -8.41 0.43
CA SER A 70 -4.92 -9.74 -0.15
C SER A 70 -6.17 -10.48 0.35
N CYS A 71 -6.77 -11.26 -0.53
CA CYS A 71 -7.86 -12.19 -0.18
C CYS A 71 -7.81 -13.42 -1.09
N SER A 72 -8.40 -14.53 -0.63
CA SER A 72 -8.49 -15.73 -1.45
C SER A 72 -9.60 -15.62 -2.49
N THR A 73 -9.50 -16.40 -3.57
CA THR A 73 -10.56 -16.47 -4.60
C THR A 73 -11.89 -16.91 -4.00
N GLU A 74 -11.86 -17.83 -3.03
CA GLU A 74 -13.05 -18.35 -2.35
C GLU A 74 -13.76 -17.27 -1.51
N GLU A 75 -13.00 -16.37 -0.89
CA GLU A 75 -13.56 -15.23 -0.15
C GLU A 75 -14.21 -14.23 -1.09
N LEU A 76 -13.59 -13.95 -2.23
CA LEU A 76 -14.17 -13.07 -3.26
C LEU A 76 -15.45 -13.64 -3.89
N GLU A 77 -15.53 -14.95 -4.07
CA GLU A 77 -16.73 -15.62 -4.60
C GLU A 77 -17.91 -15.59 -3.61
N ARG A 78 -17.61 -15.59 -2.30
CA ARG A 78 -18.63 -15.51 -1.22
C ARG A 78 -19.02 -14.08 -0.89
N LEU A 79 -18.27 -13.11 -1.36
CA LEU A 79 -18.51 -11.68 -1.09
C LEU A 79 -19.75 -11.21 -1.84
N ASP A 80 -20.72 -10.66 -1.10
CA ASP A 80 -21.75 -9.82 -1.71
C ASP A 80 -21.14 -8.45 -2.03
N ALA A 81 -20.43 -8.39 -3.17
CA ALA A 81 -19.66 -7.24 -3.59
C ALA A 81 -20.54 -6.00 -3.78
N ARG A 82 -21.76 -6.18 -4.32
CA ARG A 82 -22.72 -5.08 -4.49
C ARG A 82 -23.14 -4.47 -3.17
N LYS A 83 -23.40 -5.33 -2.17
CA LYS A 83 -23.73 -4.87 -0.82
C LYS A 83 -22.56 -4.13 -0.19
N ALA A 84 -21.34 -4.67 -0.30
CA ALA A 84 -20.13 -4.03 0.22
C ALA A 84 -19.91 -2.64 -0.38
N ALA A 85 -20.14 -2.46 -1.69
CA ALA A 85 -20.07 -1.16 -2.35
C ALA A 85 -21.14 -0.17 -1.83
N LEU A 86 -22.37 -0.64 -1.67
CA LEU A 86 -23.46 0.21 -1.15
C LEU A 86 -23.20 0.60 0.30
N ASP A 87 -22.72 -0.32 1.12
CA ASP A 87 -22.35 -0.02 2.51
C ASP A 87 -21.25 1.03 2.58
N LEU A 88 -20.22 0.95 1.73
CA LEU A 88 -19.19 1.97 1.62
C LEU A 88 -19.77 3.32 1.22
N ILE A 89 -20.56 3.39 0.15
CA ILE A 89 -21.04 4.64 -0.44
C ILE A 89 -22.06 5.34 0.51
N LEU A 90 -22.91 4.56 1.19
CA LEU A 90 -24.01 5.11 1.98
C LEU A 90 -23.63 5.36 3.44
N ASN A 91 -22.71 4.57 4.01
CA ASN A 91 -22.38 4.61 5.44
C ASN A 91 -21.03 5.28 5.73
N SER A 92 -20.25 5.65 4.71
CA SER A 92 -18.99 6.33 4.94
C SER A 92 -19.21 7.77 5.39
N GLU A 93 -18.82 8.08 6.62
CA GLU A 93 -18.95 9.44 7.19
C GLU A 93 -17.92 10.41 6.62
N SER A 94 -16.89 9.90 5.96
CA SER A 94 -15.70 10.66 5.65
C SER A 94 -15.15 10.36 4.26
N THR A 95 -15.49 11.23 3.32
CA THR A 95 -15.05 11.14 1.93
C THR A 95 -14.28 12.38 1.50
N CYS A 96 -13.34 12.23 0.59
CA CYS A 96 -12.64 13.33 -0.06
C CYS A 96 -12.81 13.22 -1.59
N VAL A 97 -13.36 14.26 -2.20
CA VAL A 97 -13.51 14.32 -3.66
C VAL A 97 -12.23 14.89 -4.27
N THR A 98 -11.64 14.15 -5.20
CA THR A 98 -10.45 14.53 -5.94
C THR A 98 -10.74 14.59 -7.45
N PRO A 99 -9.87 15.20 -8.26
CA PRO A 99 -9.99 15.13 -9.71
C PRO A 99 -9.93 13.71 -10.28
N CYS A 100 -9.34 12.76 -9.52
CA CYS A 100 -9.20 11.37 -9.93
C CYS A 100 -10.34 10.47 -9.47
N GLY A 101 -11.19 10.93 -8.53
CA GLY A 101 -12.29 10.13 -7.97
C GLY A 101 -12.60 10.49 -6.52
N VAL A 102 -13.47 9.70 -5.91
CA VAL A 102 -13.86 9.85 -4.50
C VAL A 102 -13.03 8.90 -3.64
N VAL A 103 -12.35 9.44 -2.65
CA VAL A 103 -11.50 8.68 -1.73
C VAL A 103 -12.21 8.50 -0.39
N TYR A 104 -12.26 7.27 0.08
CA TYR A 104 -12.79 6.82 1.36
C TYR A 104 -11.63 6.36 2.23
N ASP A 105 -11.51 6.88 3.46
CA ASP A 105 -10.39 6.54 4.35
C ASP A 105 -10.56 5.21 5.10
N ASN A 106 -11.78 4.64 5.09
CA ASN A 106 -12.08 3.34 5.71
C ASN A 106 -11.70 3.26 7.20
N ASP A 107 -11.75 4.38 7.93
CA ASP A 107 -11.31 4.48 9.33
C ASP A 107 -9.90 3.88 9.53
N MET A 108 -9.00 4.16 8.56
CA MET A 108 -7.66 3.59 8.52
C MET A 108 -6.89 3.84 9.82
N LYS A 109 -6.11 2.86 10.23
CA LYS A 109 -5.29 2.93 11.43
C LYS A 109 -3.99 3.65 11.14
N LEU A 110 -3.69 4.64 11.97
CA LEU A 110 -2.47 5.43 11.89
C LEU A 110 -1.34 4.73 12.65
N GLU A 111 -0.73 3.72 12.05
CA GLU A 111 0.41 3.02 12.61
C GLU A 111 1.70 3.77 12.26
N HIS A 112 2.54 4.05 13.26
CA HIS A 112 3.82 4.71 13.02
C HIS A 112 4.83 3.72 12.46
N HIS A 113 5.02 3.72 11.15
CA HIS A 113 6.05 2.93 10.45
C HIS A 113 7.41 3.64 10.46
N TYR A 114 7.40 4.97 10.46
CA TYR A 114 8.59 5.82 10.54
C TYR A 114 8.58 6.63 11.84
N ASP A 115 9.67 6.55 12.59
CA ASP A 115 9.85 7.17 13.89
C ASP A 115 10.65 8.50 13.86
N GLY A 116 10.99 8.98 12.67
CA GLY A 116 11.85 10.14 12.47
C GLY A 116 13.35 9.82 12.40
N GLN A 117 13.75 8.55 12.58
CA GLN A 117 15.15 8.12 12.56
C GLN A 117 15.40 6.89 11.67
N HIS A 118 14.50 5.90 11.72
CA HIS A 118 14.66 4.62 11.05
C HIS A 118 13.65 4.48 9.91
N PHE A 119 14.12 4.60 8.68
CA PHE A 119 13.24 4.43 7.51
C PHE A 119 12.69 3.00 7.46
N PRO A 120 11.38 2.84 7.29
CA PRO A 120 10.80 1.52 7.09
C PRO A 120 11.33 0.90 5.81
N CYS A 121 11.73 -0.36 5.90
CA CYS A 121 12.09 -1.13 4.71
C CYS A 121 10.81 -1.52 3.98
N TYR A 122 10.54 -0.89 2.85
CA TYR A 122 9.49 -1.37 1.96
C TYR A 122 10.12 -2.31 0.93
N LEU A 123 9.69 -3.55 0.96
CA LEU A 123 10.20 -4.61 0.09
C LEU A 123 9.76 -4.48 -1.38
N CYS A 124 9.23 -3.33 -1.77
CA CYS A 124 8.84 -3.07 -3.16
C CYS A 124 9.93 -2.34 -3.94
N GLN A 125 11.17 -2.82 -3.89
CA GLN A 125 11.99 -2.75 -5.09
C GLN A 125 11.58 -3.96 -5.93
N PRO A 126 10.84 -3.79 -7.04
CA PRO A 126 10.56 -4.89 -7.94
C PRO A 126 11.92 -5.47 -8.34
N ALA A 127 12.12 -6.75 -8.05
CA ALA A 127 13.29 -7.51 -8.43
C ALA A 127 14.57 -7.35 -7.56
N MET A 128 14.46 -7.38 -6.24
CA MET A 128 15.61 -7.79 -5.45
C MET A 128 15.46 -9.28 -5.10
N LEU A 129 16.16 -10.14 -5.85
CA LEU A 129 16.34 -11.54 -5.47
C LEU A 129 17.59 -11.64 -4.61
N VAL A 130 17.44 -12.06 -3.37
CA VAL A 130 18.56 -12.33 -2.48
C VAL A 130 18.81 -13.84 -2.47
N VAL A 131 19.97 -14.26 -2.95
CA VAL A 131 20.38 -15.67 -3.03
C VAL A 131 21.48 -15.95 -2.03
N GLY A 132 21.24 -16.89 -1.11
CA GLY A 132 22.27 -17.42 -0.24
C GLY A 132 23.10 -18.49 -0.96
N ILE A 133 24.41 -18.28 -1.07
CA ILE A 133 25.34 -19.24 -1.65
C ILE A 133 26.14 -19.85 -0.52
N PHE A 134 26.15 -21.18 -0.45
CA PHE A 134 27.00 -21.93 0.49
C PHE A 134 27.83 -22.97 -0.23
N PRO A 135 28.98 -23.31 0.33
CA PRO A 135 29.83 -24.40 -0.23
C PRO A 135 29.04 -25.71 -0.28
N LYS A 136 29.12 -26.44 -1.37
CA LYS A 136 28.37 -27.69 -1.60
C LYS A 136 28.59 -28.77 -0.52
N ASN A 137 29.71 -28.68 0.19
CA ASN A 137 30.10 -29.63 1.23
C ASN A 137 30.19 -28.99 2.63
N ALA A 138 29.54 -27.84 2.84
CA ALA A 138 29.51 -27.21 4.15
C ALA A 138 28.74 -28.11 5.13
N PRO A 139 29.25 -28.34 6.36
CA PRO A 139 28.50 -29.04 7.39
C PRO A 139 27.23 -28.25 7.73
N GLU A 140 26.14 -28.96 8.05
CA GLU A 140 24.88 -28.33 8.49
C GLU A 140 25.17 -27.41 9.69
N GLY A 141 24.81 -26.12 9.54
CA GLY A 141 25.02 -25.10 10.57
C GLY A 141 26.28 -24.24 10.40
N SER A 142 27.03 -24.38 9.28
CA SER A 142 28.14 -23.46 9.00
C SER A 142 27.63 -22.05 8.71
N SER A 143 28.19 -21.04 9.40
CA SER A 143 27.84 -19.63 9.24
C SER A 143 28.39 -18.96 7.97
N GLU A 144 28.99 -19.72 7.05
CA GLU A 144 29.62 -19.22 5.83
C GLU A 144 28.62 -19.13 4.66
N THR A 145 27.57 -18.35 4.83
CA THR A 145 26.64 -18.05 3.74
C THR A 145 27.03 -16.71 3.12
N THR A 146 27.39 -16.71 1.85
CA THR A 146 27.54 -15.46 1.09
C THR A 146 26.23 -15.07 0.47
N TRP A 147 25.73 -13.90 0.82
CA TRP A 147 24.47 -13.37 0.27
C TRP A 147 24.73 -12.56 -0.99
N LEU A 148 24.14 -12.98 -2.09
CA LEU A 148 24.18 -12.28 -3.37
C LEU A 148 22.84 -11.60 -3.63
N THR A 149 22.88 -10.29 -3.81
CA THR A 149 21.71 -9.50 -4.19
C THR A 149 21.71 -9.30 -5.70
N LEU A 150 20.68 -9.81 -6.37
CA LEU A 150 20.49 -9.64 -7.79
C LEU A 150 19.48 -8.50 -8.02
N THR A 151 19.95 -7.41 -8.60
CA THR A 151 19.10 -6.31 -9.06
C THR A 151 18.73 -6.57 -10.52
N CYS A 152 17.45 -6.74 -10.82
CA CYS A 152 16.99 -6.75 -12.21
C CYS A 152 16.79 -5.30 -12.63
N SER A 153 17.69 -4.75 -13.44
CA SER A 153 17.39 -3.54 -14.22
C SER A 153 16.65 -4.00 -15.47
N GLU A 154 15.42 -3.56 -15.64
CA GLU A 154 14.75 -3.64 -16.94
C GLU A 154 15.57 -2.80 -17.94
N GLN A 155 16.02 -3.44 -19.04
CA GLN A 155 16.59 -2.75 -20.19
C GLN A 155 15.48 -2.40 -21.16
#